data_bf6a318dfc0335421fa80c34869c850b
#
_entry.id   bf6a318dfc0335421fa80c34869c850b
#
_cell.length_a   1.000
_cell.length_b   1.000
_cell.length_c   1.000
_cell.angle_alpha   90.00
_cell.angle_beta   90.00
_cell.angle_gamma   90.00
#
_symmetry.space_group_name_H-M   'P 1'
#
loop_
_entity.id
_entity.type
_entity.pdbx_description
1 polymer ?
#
loop_
_entity_poly.entity_id
_entity_poly.type
_entity_poly.pdbx_seq_one_letter_code
_entity_poly.pdbx_strand_id
1 'polypeptide(L)'
;MSDPPIYQPIYQPRVIVKFRDNLQVPYQDDIGSYLDQQGIGWTALTKQFPGIAIERLFIASSSEQILTLVGQAQQMDKSYHPPNFLTYFAIDCPRQDEANDVGQHPPSLIATPRDFVVIGGPGGPIVTGGPGGPVVTGGPGGNGGNNDDHDHDHDHEGDVDPRKVVQALSAWRVVQFAYVEGKPAPPPASVPLANPCSGSQDYLNAAPEGIDAWYGWKQKIAGADGAGMHFVDIEKGWTFPHRDLPQSIPLVAGGENFEEQGHGTAVLGVLVATNEDQSDMGIAPRAQANVVSQFRFAPPTNTAYPIRRNGIADAIFSALNVLFPGDVLLLEVQTVDPSAKQIGDDTSVLLPVEVEPAIFDTIRLATAVGIVVVEAAGNSGHDLDMFTDKNKKFILNRNNAADFQDSGAIMVGAATSQVNNDKAKHAKGQDDIDPKDKDTIKTNFGSRIDCYAWGENIHTTGSSSKYRKPTFDDCTDNFSGTSGASAIVAGAALVAQAVAQAHQLPRYSSPALRDLLKTHGTPALVRVPVNGTPTLVATSNVIGVMPDLQAIINHILSLNPIT
;
A
#
# COMPACT_ATOMS: atom_id res chain seq x y z
N MET A 1 -2.80 17.99 -31.32
CA MET A 1 -3.93 18.03 -30.38
C MET A 1 -3.29 18.31 -29.06
N SER A 2 -3.65 19.41 -28.41
CA SER A 2 -3.22 19.69 -27.04
C SER A 2 -3.77 18.57 -26.17
N ASP A 3 -2.92 18.02 -25.34
CA ASP A 3 -3.33 17.02 -24.37
C ASP A 3 -4.50 17.55 -23.53
N PRO A 4 -5.54 16.76 -23.25
CA PRO A 4 -6.59 17.19 -22.34
C PRO A 4 -5.94 17.54 -21.00
N PRO A 5 -6.43 18.56 -20.32
CA PRO A 5 -5.90 18.94 -19.01
C PRO A 5 -5.95 17.72 -18.08
N ILE A 6 -4.84 17.46 -17.40
CA ILE A 6 -4.75 16.42 -16.37
C ILE A 6 -5.47 16.98 -15.15
N TYR A 7 -6.71 16.56 -14.94
CA TYR A 7 -7.43 16.91 -13.72
C TYR A 7 -6.90 16.06 -12.57
N GLN A 8 -6.32 16.71 -11.57
CA GLN A 8 -6.04 16.03 -10.33
C GLN A 8 -7.38 15.68 -9.65
N PRO A 9 -7.55 14.44 -9.22
CA PRO A 9 -8.77 14.08 -8.52
C PRO A 9 -8.85 14.82 -7.19
N ILE A 10 -10.02 15.29 -6.88
CA ILE A 10 -10.30 15.97 -5.63
C ILE A 10 -10.34 14.94 -4.51
N TYR A 11 -9.48 15.09 -3.51
CA TYR A 11 -9.50 14.26 -2.31
C TYR A 11 -10.39 14.88 -1.25
N GLN A 12 -11.39 14.14 -0.82
CA GLN A 12 -12.29 14.55 0.26
C GLN A 12 -11.79 14.04 1.62
N PRO A 13 -11.48 14.93 2.57
CA PRO A 13 -11.12 14.51 3.91
C PRO A 13 -12.30 13.89 4.64
N ARG A 14 -12.03 12.84 5.42
CA ARG A 14 -13.03 12.16 6.24
C ARG A 14 -12.62 12.10 7.70
N VAL A 15 -13.62 12.01 8.55
CA VAL A 15 -13.44 11.65 9.96
C VAL A 15 -13.92 10.23 10.17
N ILE A 16 -13.02 9.36 10.62
CA ILE A 16 -13.39 8.01 11.03
C ILE A 16 -13.90 8.08 12.48
N VAL A 17 -15.08 7.53 12.70
CA VAL A 17 -15.69 7.44 14.03
C VAL A 17 -16.01 6.00 14.37
N LYS A 18 -15.61 5.58 15.56
CA LYS A 18 -16.01 4.31 16.14
C LYS A 18 -16.92 4.56 17.32
N PHE A 19 -18.14 4.05 17.23
CA PHE A 19 -19.01 3.99 18.38
C PHE A 19 -18.60 2.85 19.32
N ARG A 20 -19.03 2.92 20.58
CA ARG A 20 -18.74 1.86 21.56
C ARG A 20 -19.37 0.54 21.13
N ASP A 21 -18.69 -0.58 21.38
CA ASP A 21 -19.09 -1.90 20.92
C ASP A 21 -20.48 -2.34 21.42
N ASN A 22 -20.94 -1.79 22.53
CA ASN A 22 -22.25 -2.09 23.09
C ASN A 22 -23.39 -1.23 22.49
N LEU A 23 -23.09 -0.27 21.63
CA LEU A 23 -24.10 0.50 20.93
C LEU A 23 -24.62 -0.30 19.73
N GLN A 24 -25.93 -0.57 19.71
CA GLN A 24 -26.56 -1.22 18.57
C GLN A 24 -26.90 -0.18 17.51
N VAL A 25 -25.98 0.05 16.58
CA VAL A 25 -26.16 0.94 15.44
C VAL A 25 -26.54 0.12 14.22
N PRO A 26 -27.57 0.52 13.44
CA PRO A 26 -27.84 -0.11 12.15
C PRO A 26 -26.63 0.03 11.25
N TYR A 27 -26.15 -1.06 10.66
CA TYR A 27 -25.00 -1.04 9.75
C TYR A 27 -25.47 -0.68 8.33
N GLN A 28 -25.81 0.58 8.13
CA GLN A 28 -26.28 1.17 6.88
C GLN A 28 -25.75 2.58 6.73
N ASP A 29 -25.82 3.10 5.52
CA ASP A 29 -25.46 4.50 5.27
C ASP A 29 -26.57 5.43 5.83
N ASP A 30 -26.22 6.69 6.09
CA ASP A 30 -27.11 7.73 6.64
C ASP A 30 -27.89 7.31 7.90
N ILE A 31 -27.13 7.05 8.96
CA ILE A 31 -27.71 6.74 10.27
C ILE A 31 -28.09 7.98 11.09
N GLY A 32 -28.03 9.18 10.51
CA GLY A 32 -28.25 10.44 11.23
C GLY A 32 -29.57 10.49 11.98
N SER A 33 -30.68 10.11 11.32
CA SER A 33 -32.00 10.05 11.96
C SER A 33 -32.05 9.05 13.11
N TYR A 34 -31.37 7.93 13.02
CA TYR A 34 -31.26 6.97 14.12
C TYR A 34 -30.48 7.57 15.31
N LEU A 35 -29.37 8.25 15.05
CA LEU A 35 -28.59 8.90 16.11
C LEU A 35 -29.42 9.95 16.87
N ASP A 36 -30.23 10.74 16.18
CA ASP A 36 -31.11 11.70 16.82
C ASP A 36 -32.21 11.04 17.65
N GLN A 37 -32.81 9.94 17.17
CA GLN A 37 -33.79 9.17 17.95
C GLN A 37 -33.20 8.60 19.24
N GLN A 38 -31.90 8.30 19.23
CA GLN A 38 -31.14 7.86 20.42
C GLN A 38 -30.67 9.05 21.30
N GLY A 39 -31.01 10.28 20.93
CA GLY A 39 -30.61 11.50 21.66
C GLY A 39 -29.10 11.82 21.50
N ILE A 40 -28.45 11.37 20.44
CA ILE A 40 -27.00 11.54 20.23
C ILE A 40 -26.67 12.89 19.59
N GLY A 41 -27.65 13.56 18.95
CA GLY A 41 -27.52 14.96 18.51
C GLY A 41 -26.87 15.14 17.13
N TRP A 42 -27.12 14.23 16.19
CA TRP A 42 -26.62 14.34 14.81
C TRP A 42 -27.09 15.64 14.11
N THR A 43 -28.38 16.00 14.23
CA THR A 43 -28.88 17.26 13.67
C THR A 43 -28.16 18.50 14.23
N ALA A 44 -27.74 18.49 15.49
CA ALA A 44 -26.96 19.58 16.05
C ALA A 44 -25.56 19.65 15.41
N LEU A 45 -24.92 18.50 15.17
CA LEU A 45 -23.62 18.41 14.51
C LEU A 45 -23.69 18.91 13.06
N THR A 46 -24.70 18.49 12.28
CA THR A 46 -24.85 18.93 10.88
C THR A 46 -25.19 20.42 10.75
N LYS A 47 -25.85 21.02 11.77
CA LYS A 47 -26.03 22.48 11.84
C LYS A 47 -24.73 23.22 12.11
N GLN A 48 -23.86 22.64 12.93
CA GLN A 48 -22.53 23.22 13.23
C GLN A 48 -21.56 23.06 12.07
N PHE A 49 -21.67 21.96 11.34
CA PHE A 49 -20.82 21.60 10.20
C PHE A 49 -21.71 21.26 8.98
N PRO A 50 -22.14 22.26 8.21
CA PRO A 50 -23.06 22.03 7.09
C PRO A 50 -22.44 21.15 6.02
N GLY A 51 -23.23 20.22 5.48
CA GLY A 51 -22.82 19.36 4.38
C GLY A 51 -22.13 18.06 4.77
N ILE A 52 -21.80 17.85 6.06
CA ILE A 52 -21.25 16.55 6.48
C ILE A 52 -22.28 15.43 6.29
N ALA A 53 -21.79 14.26 5.89
CA ALA A 53 -22.59 13.04 5.73
C ALA A 53 -21.90 11.86 6.43
N ILE A 54 -22.70 10.96 7.01
CA ILE A 54 -22.20 9.76 7.69
C ILE A 54 -22.55 8.52 6.89
N GLU A 55 -21.57 7.63 6.70
CA GLU A 55 -21.73 6.37 6.00
C GLU A 55 -20.96 5.25 6.71
N ARG A 56 -21.23 4.00 6.35
CA ARG A 56 -20.44 2.85 6.81
C ARG A 56 -18.98 3.00 6.38
N LEU A 57 -18.07 2.63 7.26
CA LEU A 57 -16.65 2.61 6.87
C LEU A 57 -16.34 1.46 5.90
N PHE A 58 -16.87 0.27 6.13
CA PHE A 58 -16.58 -0.93 5.32
C PHE A 58 -17.73 -1.18 4.35
N ILE A 59 -17.62 -0.58 3.17
CA ILE A 59 -18.67 -0.66 2.13
C ILE A 59 -18.52 -1.90 1.23
N ALA A 60 -17.31 -2.48 1.19
CA ALA A 60 -17.00 -3.65 0.36
C ALA A 60 -17.62 -4.95 0.88
N SER A 61 -18.09 -4.99 2.13
CA SER A 61 -18.61 -6.18 2.77
C SER A 61 -19.95 -5.93 3.44
N SER A 62 -20.85 -6.90 3.36
CA SER A 62 -22.09 -6.88 4.12
C SER A 62 -21.82 -7.15 5.62
N SER A 63 -22.76 -6.78 6.48
CA SER A 63 -22.66 -7.09 7.92
C SER A 63 -22.51 -8.60 8.19
N GLU A 64 -23.15 -9.45 7.41
CA GLU A 64 -23.04 -10.90 7.52
C GLU A 64 -21.63 -11.41 7.15
N GLN A 65 -21.04 -10.87 6.07
CA GLN A 65 -19.67 -11.21 5.67
C GLN A 65 -18.66 -10.80 6.75
N ILE A 66 -18.79 -9.58 7.30
CA ILE A 66 -17.95 -9.09 8.38
C ILE A 66 -18.03 -10.01 9.61
N LEU A 67 -19.25 -10.33 10.05
CA LEU A 67 -19.46 -11.22 11.20
C LEU A 67 -18.95 -12.64 10.95
N THR A 68 -19.05 -13.14 9.73
CA THR A 68 -18.50 -14.43 9.34
C THR A 68 -16.97 -14.44 9.45
N LEU A 69 -16.30 -13.43 8.91
CA LEU A 69 -14.84 -13.28 9.01
C LEU A 69 -14.38 -13.17 10.47
N VAL A 70 -15.10 -12.38 11.28
CA VAL A 70 -14.82 -12.26 12.72
C VAL A 70 -14.97 -13.61 13.44
N GLY A 71 -16.02 -14.35 13.12
CA GLY A 71 -16.24 -15.71 13.68
C GLY A 71 -15.12 -16.69 13.29
N GLN A 72 -14.67 -16.65 12.03
CA GLN A 72 -13.54 -17.46 11.56
C GLN A 72 -12.24 -17.07 12.27
N ALA A 73 -11.95 -15.77 12.39
CA ALA A 73 -10.79 -15.26 13.10
C ALA A 73 -10.73 -15.77 14.54
N GLN A 74 -11.84 -15.70 15.29
CA GLN A 74 -11.91 -16.21 16.67
C GLN A 74 -11.80 -17.73 16.78
N GLN A 75 -12.14 -18.47 15.72
CA GLN A 75 -11.91 -19.92 15.67
C GLN A 75 -10.44 -20.25 15.45
N MET A 76 -9.75 -19.50 14.60
CA MET A 76 -8.36 -19.73 14.23
C MET A 76 -7.39 -19.16 15.27
N ASP A 77 -7.66 -17.99 15.80
CA ASP A 77 -6.86 -17.32 16.84
C ASP A 77 -7.72 -17.12 18.10
N LYS A 78 -7.52 -18.00 19.10
CA LYS A 78 -8.26 -17.95 20.38
C LYS A 78 -7.91 -16.74 21.25
N SER A 79 -6.79 -16.07 20.95
CA SER A 79 -6.38 -14.85 21.65
C SER A 79 -6.95 -13.59 21.01
N TYR A 80 -7.59 -13.71 19.84
CA TYR A 80 -8.15 -12.58 19.13
C TYR A 80 -9.44 -12.08 19.77
N HIS A 81 -9.42 -10.84 20.20
CA HIS A 81 -10.57 -10.12 20.75
C HIS A 81 -10.99 -9.02 19.76
N PRO A 82 -11.90 -9.33 18.81
CA PRO A 82 -12.30 -8.37 17.79
C PRO A 82 -13.04 -7.17 18.37
N PRO A 83 -12.84 -5.98 17.82
CA PRO A 83 -13.78 -4.89 18.01
C PRO A 83 -15.09 -5.21 17.27
N ASN A 84 -16.16 -4.51 17.62
CA ASN A 84 -17.36 -4.56 16.79
C ASN A 84 -17.17 -3.72 15.52
N PHE A 85 -16.84 -4.36 14.40
CA PHE A 85 -16.62 -3.68 13.11
C PHE A 85 -17.88 -2.96 12.60
N LEU A 86 -19.08 -3.37 13.02
CA LEU A 86 -20.34 -2.73 12.63
C LEU A 86 -20.57 -1.39 13.30
N THR A 87 -19.69 -0.95 14.19
CA THR A 87 -19.74 0.36 14.86
C THR A 87 -18.77 1.38 14.27
N TYR A 88 -18.09 1.04 13.14
CA TYR A 88 -17.23 1.96 12.41
C TYR A 88 -17.98 2.69 11.30
N PHE A 89 -17.86 3.99 11.30
CA PHE A 89 -18.45 4.88 10.29
C PHE A 89 -17.41 5.91 9.83
N ALA A 90 -17.66 6.48 8.67
CA ALA A 90 -16.90 7.60 8.13
C ALA A 90 -17.83 8.80 7.97
N ILE A 91 -17.32 9.99 8.27
CA ILE A 91 -18.03 11.25 8.09
C ILE A 91 -17.26 12.06 7.05
N ASP A 92 -17.88 12.30 5.91
CA ASP A 92 -17.35 13.16 4.88
C ASP A 92 -17.35 14.64 5.34
N CYS A 93 -16.25 15.34 5.07
CA CYS A 93 -16.08 16.75 5.37
C CYS A 93 -15.92 17.52 4.05
N PRO A 94 -17.01 18.07 3.46
CA PRO A 94 -16.96 18.71 2.15
C PRO A 94 -16.14 20.00 2.17
N ARG A 95 -15.48 20.28 1.03
CA ARG A 95 -14.85 21.57 0.73
C ARG A 95 -15.79 22.42 -0.11
N GLN A 96 -15.84 23.73 0.14
CA GLN A 96 -16.77 24.63 -0.58
C GLN A 96 -16.28 25.10 -1.95
N ASP A 97 -15.00 25.07 -2.21
CA ASP A 97 -14.42 25.56 -3.47
C ASP A 97 -14.91 24.79 -4.69
N GLU A 98 -15.32 23.56 -4.51
CA GLU A 98 -15.77 22.67 -5.57
C GLU A 98 -17.15 23.04 -6.14
N ALA A 99 -17.95 23.81 -5.40
CA ALA A 99 -19.28 24.24 -5.84
C ALA A 99 -19.23 25.46 -6.78
N ASN A 100 -18.17 26.25 -6.73
CA ASN A 100 -18.09 27.54 -7.44
C ASN A 100 -17.32 27.48 -8.78
N ASP A 101 -16.49 26.45 -9.03
CA ASP A 101 -15.71 26.33 -10.28
C ASP A 101 -16.51 25.73 -11.45
N VAL A 102 -17.72 25.24 -11.20
CA VAL A 102 -18.60 24.63 -12.23
C VAL A 102 -19.09 25.66 -13.27
N GLY A 103 -18.88 26.95 -13.05
CA GLY A 103 -19.42 28.03 -13.90
C GLY A 103 -18.53 28.48 -15.07
N GLN A 104 -17.25 28.11 -15.15
CA GLN A 104 -16.34 28.75 -16.10
C GLN A 104 -15.80 27.88 -17.25
N HIS A 105 -15.96 26.54 -17.21
CA HIS A 105 -15.55 25.67 -18.30
C HIS A 105 -16.64 24.65 -18.67
N PRO A 106 -17.09 24.60 -19.95
CA PRO A 106 -18.07 23.59 -20.35
C PRO A 106 -17.44 22.20 -20.34
N PRO A 107 -18.16 21.17 -19.87
CA PRO A 107 -17.66 19.81 -19.79
C PRO A 107 -17.40 19.25 -21.20
N SER A 108 -16.19 18.88 -21.51
CA SER A 108 -15.90 17.99 -22.63
C SER A 108 -16.31 16.57 -22.27
N LEU A 109 -17.18 16.01 -23.10
CA LEU A 109 -17.80 14.68 -23.02
C LEU A 109 -16.98 13.61 -22.29
N ILE A 110 -17.43 13.27 -21.10
CA ILE A 110 -17.02 12.07 -20.38
C ILE A 110 -17.88 10.93 -20.92
N ALA A 111 -17.25 9.83 -21.35
CA ALA A 111 -17.95 8.59 -21.68
C ALA A 111 -18.81 8.14 -20.51
N THR A 112 -20.07 7.90 -20.77
CA THR A 112 -21.02 7.40 -19.76
C THR A 112 -20.68 5.95 -19.41
N PRO A 113 -21.03 5.44 -18.19
CA PRO A 113 -20.72 4.07 -17.74
C PRO A 113 -21.38 2.93 -18.54
N ARG A 114 -21.82 3.19 -19.75
CA ARG A 114 -22.50 2.19 -20.61
C ARG A 114 -21.59 1.50 -21.63
N ASP A 115 -20.32 1.88 -21.75
CA ASP A 115 -19.41 1.32 -22.75
C ASP A 115 -18.46 0.24 -22.19
N PHE A 116 -18.88 -0.50 -21.15
CA PHE A 116 -18.22 -1.76 -20.81
C PHE A 116 -18.64 -2.83 -21.82
N VAL A 117 -17.85 -2.98 -22.87
CA VAL A 117 -17.93 -4.12 -23.76
C VAL A 117 -17.35 -5.32 -23.03
N VAL A 118 -18.21 -6.23 -22.61
CA VAL A 118 -17.83 -7.59 -22.23
C VAL A 118 -17.30 -8.26 -23.49
N ILE A 119 -16.01 -8.49 -23.60
CA ILE A 119 -15.43 -9.26 -24.70
C ILE A 119 -15.74 -10.73 -24.41
N GLY A 120 -16.84 -11.18 -24.94
CA GLY A 120 -17.13 -12.60 -25.18
C GLY A 120 -16.33 -13.07 -26.38
N GLY A 121 -15.83 -14.30 -26.32
CA GLY A 121 -14.97 -15.07 -27.19
C GLY A 121 -15.06 -14.93 -28.74
N PRO A 122 -14.30 -15.71 -29.51
CA PRO A 122 -13.74 -15.33 -30.80
C PRO A 122 -14.76 -15.38 -31.95
N GLY A 123 -14.84 -14.28 -32.70
CA GLY A 123 -15.47 -14.27 -34.02
C GLY A 123 -16.41 -13.10 -34.30
N GLY A 124 -15.88 -11.92 -34.71
CA GLY A 124 -16.69 -10.87 -35.30
C GLY A 124 -15.83 -9.75 -35.91
N PRO A 125 -16.31 -9.01 -36.93
CA PRO A 125 -15.47 -8.40 -37.96
C PRO A 125 -14.86 -7.06 -37.62
N ILE A 126 -13.67 -6.84 -38.20
CA ILE A 126 -12.86 -5.60 -38.22
C ILE A 126 -13.57 -4.56 -39.11
N VAL A 127 -13.71 -3.31 -38.61
CA VAL A 127 -14.04 -2.14 -39.43
C VAL A 127 -12.87 -1.19 -39.44
N THR A 128 -12.24 -1.05 -40.59
CA THR A 128 -11.19 -0.07 -40.89
C THR A 128 -11.82 1.22 -41.38
N GLY A 129 -11.39 2.35 -40.86
CA GLY A 129 -11.68 3.68 -41.40
C GLY A 129 -10.40 4.50 -41.53
N GLY A 130 -10.07 4.89 -42.79
CA GLY A 130 -8.85 5.58 -43.19
C GLY A 130 -8.93 7.11 -43.15
N PRO A 131 -7.98 7.86 -43.76
CA PRO A 131 -7.35 9.05 -43.21
C PRO A 131 -7.78 10.38 -43.91
N GLY A 132 -7.41 11.54 -43.31
CA GLY A 132 -7.45 12.83 -44.01
C GLY A 132 -7.34 14.09 -43.17
N GLY A 133 -6.19 14.71 -43.12
CA GLY A 133 -5.66 16.03 -43.12
C GLY A 133 -6.26 17.15 -42.26
N PRO A 134 -5.74 18.37 -42.18
CA PRO A 134 -4.46 18.89 -42.67
C PRO A 134 -3.55 19.58 -41.62
N VAL A 135 -2.33 19.83 -42.03
CA VAL A 135 -1.24 20.52 -41.32
C VAL A 135 -1.49 22.04 -41.27
N VAL A 136 -1.22 22.66 -40.12
CA VAL A 136 -0.93 24.10 -40.03
C VAL A 136 0.32 24.29 -39.17
N THR A 137 1.30 24.94 -39.82
CA THR A 137 2.58 25.39 -39.24
C THR A 137 2.44 26.78 -38.63
N GLY A 138 3.11 27.03 -37.52
CA GLY A 138 3.33 28.38 -36.98
C GLY A 138 4.29 28.36 -35.80
N GLY A 139 5.43 29.03 -35.99
CA GLY A 139 6.62 29.06 -35.14
C GLY A 139 6.56 30.10 -34.01
N PRO A 140 7.71 30.61 -33.54
CA PRO A 140 8.20 30.30 -32.18
C PRO A 140 8.15 31.53 -31.26
N GLY A 141 8.28 31.27 -29.96
CA GLY A 141 8.62 32.38 -29.06
C GLY A 141 8.24 32.17 -27.59
N GLY A 142 9.25 32.04 -26.79
CA GLY A 142 9.32 32.81 -25.55
C GLY A 142 9.12 32.12 -24.22
N ASN A 143 10.23 31.99 -23.55
CA ASN A 143 10.48 32.15 -22.11
C ASN A 143 9.88 31.16 -21.08
N GLY A 144 10.84 30.61 -20.35
CA GLY A 144 10.68 29.84 -19.12
C GLY A 144 9.95 30.61 -18.02
N GLY A 145 9.13 29.87 -17.33
CA GLY A 145 8.61 30.21 -16.05
C GLY A 145 8.64 28.92 -15.22
N ASN A 146 9.48 28.93 -14.19
CA ASN A 146 9.42 27.97 -13.11
C ASN A 146 8.03 28.06 -12.48
N ASN A 147 7.22 27.05 -12.66
CA ASN A 147 6.05 26.85 -11.82
C ASN A 147 6.48 25.93 -10.67
N ASP A 148 6.91 26.57 -9.59
CA ASP A 148 6.89 25.96 -8.27
C ASP A 148 5.42 25.80 -7.90
N ASP A 149 4.89 24.57 -8.02
CA ASP A 149 3.58 24.21 -7.51
C ASP A 149 3.64 24.23 -5.97
N HIS A 150 3.47 25.42 -5.40
CA HIS A 150 3.19 25.58 -3.99
C HIS A 150 1.71 25.21 -3.76
N ASP A 151 1.46 24.02 -3.21
CA ASP A 151 0.21 23.68 -2.56
C ASP A 151 0.05 24.59 -1.33
N HIS A 152 -0.48 25.78 -1.55
CA HIS A 152 -0.99 26.62 -0.49
C HIS A 152 -2.33 26.03 -0.02
N ASP A 153 -2.34 25.33 1.11
CA ASP A 153 -3.55 25.10 1.88
C ASP A 153 -4.08 26.48 2.33
N HIS A 154 -4.83 27.14 1.45
CA HIS A 154 -5.62 28.29 1.83
C HIS A 154 -6.83 27.78 2.65
N ASP A 155 -6.87 28.13 3.93
CA ASP A 155 -8.09 28.03 4.74
C ASP A 155 -9.14 28.96 4.10
N HIS A 156 -9.96 28.40 3.21
CA HIS A 156 -11.09 29.13 2.64
C HIS A 156 -12.22 29.22 3.66
N GLU A 157 -12.77 30.42 3.85
CA GLU A 157 -13.94 30.64 4.68
C GLU A 157 -15.11 29.81 4.11
N GLY A 158 -15.41 28.68 4.75
CA GLY A 158 -16.53 27.81 4.36
C GLY A 158 -16.23 26.32 4.36
N ASP A 159 -14.97 25.91 4.36
CA ASP A 159 -14.57 24.50 4.43
C ASP A 159 -14.88 23.90 5.80
N VAL A 160 -15.32 22.64 5.81
CA VAL A 160 -15.50 21.90 7.06
C VAL A 160 -14.17 21.38 7.55
N ASP A 161 -13.60 22.00 8.59
CA ASP A 161 -12.38 21.50 9.24
C ASP A 161 -12.65 20.15 9.94
N PRO A 162 -12.10 19.02 9.45
CA PRO A 162 -12.34 17.70 10.03
C PRO A 162 -11.85 17.58 11.47
N ARG A 163 -10.86 18.38 11.90
CA ARG A 163 -10.35 18.38 13.28
C ARG A 163 -11.40 18.91 14.26
N LYS A 164 -12.18 19.92 13.84
CA LYS A 164 -13.30 20.44 14.64
C LYS A 164 -14.44 19.44 14.75
N VAL A 165 -14.69 18.66 13.69
CA VAL A 165 -15.66 17.55 13.71
C VAL A 165 -15.20 16.47 14.71
N VAL A 166 -13.92 16.06 14.67
CA VAL A 166 -13.35 15.13 15.67
C VAL A 166 -13.53 15.65 17.09
N GLN A 167 -13.25 16.94 17.33
CA GLN A 167 -13.42 17.54 18.65
C GLN A 167 -14.87 17.46 19.14
N ALA A 168 -15.84 17.78 18.28
CA ALA A 168 -17.26 17.69 18.60
C ALA A 168 -17.69 16.25 18.90
N LEU A 169 -17.28 15.28 18.07
CA LEU A 169 -17.59 13.87 18.27
C LEU A 169 -16.97 13.29 19.56
N SER A 170 -15.77 13.76 19.94
CA SER A 170 -15.10 13.31 21.15
C SER A 170 -15.86 13.67 22.44
N ALA A 171 -16.78 14.61 22.38
CA ALA A 171 -17.69 14.94 23.48
C ALA A 171 -18.87 13.96 23.62
N TRP A 172 -19.15 13.13 22.61
CA TRP A 172 -20.23 12.17 22.66
C TRP A 172 -19.86 10.92 23.46
N ARG A 173 -20.62 10.64 24.50
CA ARG A 173 -20.36 9.48 25.39
C ARG A 173 -20.40 8.13 24.68
N VAL A 174 -21.12 8.05 23.57
CA VAL A 174 -21.28 6.85 22.74
C VAL A 174 -20.13 6.63 21.78
N VAL A 175 -19.29 7.64 21.55
CA VAL A 175 -18.10 7.52 20.70
C VAL A 175 -16.97 6.92 21.53
N GLN A 176 -16.37 5.88 21.00
CA GLN A 176 -15.18 5.26 21.58
C GLN A 176 -13.94 6.07 21.21
N PHE A 177 -13.81 6.39 19.91
CA PHE A 177 -12.81 7.32 19.38
C PHE A 177 -13.27 7.90 18.05
N ALA A 178 -12.68 9.04 17.68
CA ALA A 178 -12.74 9.62 16.35
C ALA A 178 -11.36 10.18 15.97
N TYR A 179 -11.05 10.17 14.67
CA TYR A 179 -9.81 10.75 14.14
C TYR A 179 -10.01 11.18 12.68
N VAL A 180 -9.16 12.09 12.21
CA VAL A 180 -9.11 12.44 10.79
C VAL A 180 -8.39 11.32 10.05
N GLU A 181 -9.01 10.76 9.02
CA GLU A 181 -8.38 9.76 8.16
C GLU A 181 -7.15 10.35 7.48
N GLY A 182 -6.07 9.58 7.43
CA GLY A 182 -4.82 10.02 6.82
C GLY A 182 -5.02 10.37 5.34
N LYS A 183 -4.37 11.45 4.88
CA LYS A 183 -4.34 11.76 3.45
C LYS A 183 -3.60 10.63 2.71
N PRO A 184 -4.00 10.29 1.46
CA PRO A 184 -3.21 9.39 0.64
C PRO A 184 -1.81 9.99 0.50
N ALA A 185 -0.83 9.33 1.09
CA ALA A 185 0.56 9.71 0.90
C ALA A 185 0.98 9.39 -0.55
N PRO A 186 1.91 10.15 -1.16
CA PRO A 186 2.52 9.70 -2.40
C PRO A 186 3.09 8.29 -2.20
N PRO A 187 3.11 7.45 -3.25
CA PRO A 187 3.78 6.16 -3.11
C PRO A 187 5.21 6.39 -2.67
N PRO A 188 5.75 5.43 -1.93
CA PRO A 188 7.06 5.57 -1.32
C PRO A 188 8.23 5.70 -2.29
N ALA A 189 8.01 5.63 -3.58
CA ALA A 189 9.03 5.81 -4.59
C ALA A 189 8.49 6.52 -5.83
N SER A 190 9.20 7.51 -6.33
CA SER A 190 9.03 7.91 -7.72
C SER A 190 9.61 6.82 -8.60
N VAL A 191 8.79 6.17 -9.43
CA VAL A 191 9.31 5.33 -10.51
C VAL A 191 9.85 6.30 -11.57
N PRO A 192 11.15 6.34 -11.84
CA PRO A 192 11.68 7.16 -12.91
C PRO A 192 11.06 6.74 -14.24
N LEU A 193 10.85 7.70 -15.13
CA LEU A 193 10.45 7.43 -16.50
C LEU A 193 11.43 6.43 -17.14
N ALA A 194 10.88 5.45 -17.85
CA ALA A 194 11.61 4.35 -18.45
C ALA A 194 12.90 4.79 -19.14
N ASN A 195 14.00 4.22 -18.69
CA ASN A 195 15.24 4.15 -19.47
C ASN A 195 15.28 2.78 -20.15
N PRO A 196 15.96 2.62 -21.28
CA PRO A 196 16.19 1.31 -21.84
C PRO A 196 16.83 0.43 -20.75
N CYS A 197 16.13 -0.61 -20.35
CA CYS A 197 16.48 -1.46 -19.23
C CYS A 197 17.76 -2.23 -19.54
N SER A 198 18.73 -2.08 -18.66
CA SER A 198 20.01 -2.80 -18.74
C SER A 198 20.41 -3.35 -17.38
N GLY A 199 19.57 -3.19 -16.37
CA GLY A 199 19.82 -3.61 -15.00
C GLY A 199 19.74 -5.12 -14.82
N SER A 200 20.31 -5.60 -13.73
CA SER A 200 20.21 -6.97 -13.28
C SER A 200 19.33 -7.05 -12.03
N GLN A 201 18.61 -8.15 -11.87
CA GLN A 201 17.80 -8.42 -10.69
C GLN A 201 18.67 -9.01 -9.56
N ASP A 202 19.71 -8.28 -9.14
CA ASP A 202 20.69 -8.80 -8.17
C ASP A 202 20.11 -9.06 -6.78
N TYR A 203 18.94 -8.50 -6.47
CA TYR A 203 18.20 -8.85 -5.26
C TYR A 203 17.74 -10.33 -5.21
N LEU A 204 17.77 -11.03 -6.35
CA LEU A 204 17.50 -12.48 -6.44
C LEU A 204 18.74 -13.35 -6.14
N ASN A 205 19.94 -12.74 -6.09
CA ASN A 205 21.19 -13.45 -5.86
C ASN A 205 21.27 -14.04 -4.45
N ALA A 206 22.27 -14.88 -4.24
CA ALA A 206 22.52 -15.52 -2.96
C ALA A 206 22.71 -14.51 -1.82
N ALA A 207 22.26 -14.89 -0.62
CA ALA A 207 22.54 -14.11 0.58
C ALA A 207 24.07 -14.00 0.84
N PRO A 208 24.57 -12.87 1.34
CA PRO A 208 23.85 -11.71 1.87
C PRO A 208 23.55 -10.61 0.83
N GLU A 209 23.81 -10.81 -0.44
CA GLU A 209 23.54 -9.81 -1.48
C GLU A 209 22.06 -9.68 -1.78
N GLY A 210 21.38 -10.78 -2.05
CA GLY A 210 19.97 -10.90 -2.31
C GLY A 210 19.29 -11.87 -1.36
N ILE A 211 18.06 -12.29 -1.73
CA ILE A 211 17.24 -13.22 -0.96
C ILE A 211 17.42 -14.69 -1.36
N ASP A 212 18.34 -14.99 -2.29
CA ASP A 212 18.61 -16.33 -2.87
C ASP A 212 17.38 -17.01 -3.51
N ALA A 213 16.61 -16.26 -4.30
CA ALA A 213 15.49 -16.83 -5.06
C ALA A 213 15.96 -17.88 -6.08
N TRP A 214 17.16 -17.70 -6.64
CA TRP A 214 17.76 -18.62 -7.59
C TRP A 214 17.96 -20.03 -7.04
N TYR A 215 18.16 -20.20 -5.73
CA TYR A 215 18.39 -21.51 -5.12
C TYR A 215 17.23 -22.47 -5.42
N GLY A 216 16.01 -22.08 -5.07
CA GLY A 216 14.83 -22.92 -5.25
C GLY A 216 14.57 -23.28 -6.71
N TRP A 217 14.74 -22.33 -7.62
CA TRP A 217 14.55 -22.55 -9.05
C TRP A 217 15.62 -23.47 -9.66
N LYS A 218 16.90 -23.25 -9.34
CA LYS A 218 18.01 -24.08 -9.83
C LYS A 218 17.90 -25.52 -9.34
N GLN A 219 17.45 -25.70 -8.10
CA GLN A 219 17.22 -27.03 -7.51
C GLN A 219 15.88 -27.65 -7.91
N LYS A 220 15.05 -26.90 -8.65
CA LYS A 220 13.69 -27.32 -9.07
C LYS A 220 12.82 -27.78 -7.90
N ILE A 221 12.91 -27.07 -6.78
CA ILE A 221 12.15 -27.38 -5.58
C ILE A 221 10.68 -27.03 -5.83
N ALA A 222 9.78 -27.97 -5.56
CA ALA A 222 8.35 -27.77 -5.75
C ALA A 222 7.84 -26.61 -4.89
N GLY A 223 7.12 -25.68 -5.49
CA GLY A 223 6.63 -24.46 -4.83
C GLY A 223 7.61 -23.27 -4.83
N ALA A 224 8.89 -23.47 -5.18
CA ALA A 224 9.86 -22.38 -5.18
C ALA A 224 9.56 -21.24 -6.18
N ASP A 225 8.62 -21.45 -7.07
CA ASP A 225 8.11 -20.48 -8.05
C ASP A 225 6.77 -19.82 -7.63
N GLY A 226 6.31 -20.05 -6.39
CA GLY A 226 5.06 -19.51 -5.87
C GLY A 226 3.80 -20.25 -6.32
N ALA A 227 3.93 -21.40 -7.00
CA ALA A 227 2.78 -22.12 -7.52
C ALA A 227 1.76 -22.50 -6.44
N GLY A 228 0.48 -22.23 -6.69
CA GLY A 228 -0.61 -22.54 -5.77
C GLY A 228 -0.84 -21.50 -4.68
N MET A 229 -0.10 -20.38 -4.71
CA MET A 229 -0.30 -19.24 -3.82
C MET A 229 -1.11 -18.15 -4.50
N HIS A 230 -1.89 -17.43 -3.69
CA HIS A 230 -2.59 -16.22 -4.10
C HIS A 230 -2.09 -15.04 -3.28
N PHE A 231 -2.15 -13.85 -3.86
CA PHE A 231 -1.93 -12.62 -3.13
C PHE A 231 -2.82 -11.49 -3.62
N VAL A 232 -2.98 -10.50 -2.77
CA VAL A 232 -3.58 -9.20 -3.13
C VAL A 232 -2.55 -8.11 -2.86
N ASP A 233 -2.38 -7.23 -3.85
CA ASP A 233 -1.62 -6.00 -3.72
C ASP A 233 -2.60 -4.82 -3.53
N ILE A 234 -2.44 -4.05 -2.45
CA ILE A 234 -3.20 -2.81 -2.19
C ILE A 234 -2.33 -1.63 -2.55
N GLU A 235 -2.77 -0.88 -3.56
CA GLU A 235 -2.03 0.15 -4.25
C GLU A 235 -2.93 1.31 -4.74
N LYS A 236 -2.31 2.34 -5.33
CA LYS A 236 -3.03 3.41 -6.02
C LYS A 236 -3.49 2.99 -7.42
N GLY A 237 -2.65 2.26 -8.16
CA GLY A 237 -2.99 1.83 -9.51
C GLY A 237 -1.89 1.01 -10.19
N TRP A 238 -2.24 0.43 -11.33
CA TRP A 238 -1.41 -0.47 -12.14
C TRP A 238 -1.59 -0.20 -13.62
N THR A 239 -0.63 -0.60 -14.44
CA THR A 239 -0.74 -0.59 -15.90
C THR A 239 -1.07 -1.98 -16.42
N PHE A 240 -2.24 -2.14 -17.00
CA PHE A 240 -2.68 -3.37 -17.64
C PHE A 240 -3.21 -3.10 -19.07
N PRO A 241 -2.93 -4.01 -20.03
CA PRO A 241 -1.99 -5.13 -19.97
C PRO A 241 -0.54 -4.66 -19.95
N HIS A 242 0.38 -5.51 -19.48
CA HIS A 242 1.82 -5.33 -19.57
C HIS A 242 2.43 -6.62 -20.12
N ARG A 243 3.47 -6.51 -21.01
CA ARG A 243 4.08 -7.67 -21.68
C ARG A 243 4.60 -8.72 -20.69
N ASP A 244 5.30 -8.23 -19.67
CA ASP A 244 6.02 -9.07 -18.72
C ASP A 244 5.20 -9.41 -17.47
N LEU A 245 3.92 -9.06 -17.44
CA LEU A 245 3.01 -9.42 -16.35
C LEU A 245 1.97 -10.46 -16.82
N PRO A 246 1.39 -11.24 -15.90
CA PRO A 246 0.29 -12.15 -16.22
C PRO A 246 -0.85 -11.41 -16.95
N GLN A 247 -1.37 -12.01 -18.01
CA GLN A 247 -2.36 -11.37 -18.90
C GLN A 247 -3.71 -11.07 -18.23
N SER A 248 -3.99 -11.67 -17.09
CA SER A 248 -5.23 -11.45 -16.36
C SER A 248 -4.94 -11.32 -14.87
N ILE A 249 -4.97 -10.08 -14.39
CA ILE A 249 -4.87 -9.73 -12.98
C ILE A 249 -6.18 -9.03 -12.60
N PRO A 250 -7.07 -9.68 -11.82
CA PRO A 250 -8.36 -9.10 -11.47
C PRO A 250 -8.23 -7.90 -10.52
N LEU A 251 -8.88 -6.80 -10.86
CA LEU A 251 -9.19 -5.73 -9.91
C LEU A 251 -10.42 -6.16 -9.10
N VAL A 252 -10.21 -6.46 -7.82
CA VAL A 252 -11.26 -7.00 -6.94
C VAL A 252 -12.25 -5.90 -6.54
N ALA A 253 -11.74 -4.72 -6.16
CA ALA A 253 -12.55 -3.59 -5.74
C ALA A 253 -11.77 -2.29 -5.84
N GLY A 254 -12.47 -1.19 -5.73
CA GLY A 254 -11.90 0.15 -5.68
C GLY A 254 -12.08 0.91 -6.96
N GLY A 255 -11.49 2.09 -6.96
CA GLY A 255 -11.57 3.02 -8.06
C GLY A 255 -10.68 2.65 -9.23
N GLU A 256 -10.71 3.50 -10.20
CA GLU A 256 -9.96 3.35 -11.43
C GLU A 256 -8.44 3.48 -11.21
N ASN A 257 -7.69 2.92 -12.13
CA ASN A 257 -6.23 2.98 -12.20
C ASN A 257 -5.76 4.37 -12.73
N PHE A 258 -6.01 5.46 -12.01
CA PHE A 258 -5.70 6.78 -12.56
C PHE A 258 -4.37 7.38 -12.13
N GLU A 259 -3.82 6.95 -11.01
CA GLU A 259 -2.64 7.58 -10.43
C GLU A 259 -1.51 6.60 -10.24
N GLU A 260 -0.30 7.09 -10.55
CA GLU A 260 0.96 6.43 -10.19
C GLU A 260 1.00 4.94 -10.57
N GLN A 261 0.38 4.61 -11.72
CA GLN A 261 0.29 3.25 -12.23
C GLN A 261 1.65 2.55 -12.34
N GLY A 262 2.71 3.32 -12.52
CA GLY A 262 4.07 2.80 -12.58
C GLY A 262 4.51 2.11 -11.30
N HIS A 263 4.04 2.58 -10.14
CA HIS A 263 4.43 2.04 -8.85
C HIS A 263 3.87 0.62 -8.66
N GLY A 264 2.56 0.42 -8.73
CA GLY A 264 1.97 -0.92 -8.61
C GLY A 264 2.41 -1.87 -9.73
N THR A 265 2.68 -1.35 -10.94
CA THR A 265 3.27 -2.15 -12.02
C THR A 265 4.65 -2.67 -11.62
N ALA A 266 5.49 -1.85 -11.02
CA ALA A 266 6.82 -2.23 -10.54
C ALA A 266 6.75 -3.28 -9.41
N VAL A 267 5.82 -3.10 -8.48
CA VAL A 267 5.53 -4.07 -7.40
C VAL A 267 5.16 -5.43 -7.97
N LEU A 268 4.21 -5.47 -8.92
CA LEU A 268 3.81 -6.72 -9.56
C LEU A 268 4.95 -7.37 -10.32
N GLY A 269 5.83 -6.58 -10.95
CA GLY A 269 7.01 -7.11 -11.63
C GLY A 269 7.97 -7.83 -10.69
N VAL A 270 8.25 -7.26 -9.52
CA VAL A 270 9.07 -7.91 -8.49
C VAL A 270 8.46 -9.24 -8.06
N LEU A 271 7.12 -9.33 -7.99
CA LEU A 271 6.43 -10.51 -7.51
C LEU A 271 6.20 -11.58 -8.58
N VAL A 272 5.64 -11.20 -9.74
CA VAL A 272 5.06 -12.14 -10.69
C VAL A 272 5.41 -11.87 -12.15
N ALA A 273 6.45 -11.09 -12.45
CA ALA A 273 6.89 -10.97 -13.84
C ALA A 273 7.19 -12.33 -14.44
N THR A 274 6.74 -12.53 -15.70
CA THR A 274 6.91 -13.77 -16.46
C THR A 274 7.47 -13.43 -17.82
N ASN A 275 8.76 -13.13 -17.90
CA ASN A 275 9.37 -12.83 -19.18
C ASN A 275 9.91 -14.09 -19.86
N GLU A 276 9.40 -14.39 -21.04
CA GLU A 276 9.88 -15.50 -21.88
C GLU A 276 11.32 -15.26 -22.40
N ASP A 277 11.75 -13.99 -22.48
CA ASP A 277 13.08 -13.59 -22.97
C ASP A 277 14.15 -13.46 -21.88
N GLN A 278 13.87 -13.82 -20.64
CA GLN A 278 14.78 -13.92 -19.49
C GLN A 278 15.30 -12.59 -18.90
N SER A 279 14.71 -11.44 -19.18
CA SER A 279 15.14 -10.16 -18.60
C SER A 279 14.47 -9.83 -17.26
N ASP A 280 13.18 -10.15 -17.10
CA ASP A 280 12.41 -9.80 -15.91
C ASP A 280 11.69 -11.02 -15.34
N MET A 281 12.13 -11.50 -14.19
CA MET A 281 11.53 -12.63 -13.51
C MET A 281 11.04 -12.22 -12.13
N GLY A 282 9.76 -12.42 -11.86
CA GLY A 282 9.21 -12.25 -10.52
C GLY A 282 9.76 -13.31 -9.54
N ILE A 283 9.78 -12.99 -8.25
CA ILE A 283 10.24 -13.93 -7.20
C ILE A 283 9.33 -15.16 -7.13
N ALA A 284 8.03 -14.96 -7.35
CA ALA A 284 6.99 -16.00 -7.31
C ALA A 284 6.16 -16.00 -8.61
N PRO A 285 6.77 -16.27 -9.79
CA PRO A 285 6.15 -16.01 -11.10
C PRO A 285 4.91 -16.85 -11.38
N ARG A 286 4.62 -17.88 -10.58
CA ARG A 286 3.42 -18.71 -10.70
C ARG A 286 2.38 -18.46 -9.60
N ALA A 287 2.60 -17.46 -8.74
CA ALA A 287 1.57 -17.00 -7.81
C ALA A 287 0.45 -16.26 -8.57
N GLN A 288 -0.77 -16.35 -8.08
CA GLN A 288 -1.93 -15.67 -8.64
C GLN A 288 -2.11 -14.31 -7.99
N ALA A 289 -2.00 -13.27 -8.79
CA ALA A 289 -2.17 -11.89 -8.36
C ALA A 289 -3.64 -11.45 -8.44
N ASN A 290 -4.09 -10.71 -7.45
CA ASN A 290 -5.25 -9.84 -7.49
C ASN A 290 -4.83 -8.45 -6.99
N VAL A 291 -5.56 -7.42 -7.37
CA VAL A 291 -5.25 -6.05 -6.97
C VAL A 291 -6.48 -5.36 -6.39
N VAL A 292 -6.27 -4.48 -5.43
CA VAL A 292 -7.31 -3.68 -4.80
C VAL A 292 -6.83 -2.24 -4.68
N SER A 293 -7.54 -1.30 -5.30
CA SER A 293 -7.20 0.11 -5.15
C SER A 293 -7.44 0.57 -3.71
N GLN A 294 -6.51 1.37 -3.17
CA GLN A 294 -6.71 2.05 -1.88
C GLN A 294 -7.83 3.08 -1.92
N PHE A 295 -8.21 3.55 -3.11
CA PHE A 295 -9.24 4.57 -3.26
C PHE A 295 -10.65 3.98 -3.34
N ARG A 296 -11.60 4.78 -2.84
CA ARG A 296 -13.04 4.58 -3.01
C ARG A 296 -13.65 5.82 -3.63
N PHE A 297 -14.70 5.64 -4.45
CA PHE A 297 -15.46 6.76 -4.96
C PHE A 297 -16.54 7.16 -3.98
N ALA A 298 -16.71 8.47 -3.82
CA ALA A 298 -17.92 8.99 -3.21
C ALA A 298 -19.14 8.64 -4.09
N PRO A 299 -20.34 8.46 -3.51
CA PRO A 299 -21.56 8.42 -4.27
C PRO A 299 -21.63 9.64 -5.20
N PRO A 300 -22.23 9.51 -6.41
CA PRO A 300 -22.32 10.59 -7.35
C PRO A 300 -23.01 11.79 -6.68
N THR A 301 -22.22 12.80 -6.37
CA THR A 301 -22.68 14.12 -6.00
C THR A 301 -22.90 14.93 -7.27
N ASN A 302 -23.58 16.09 -7.19
CA ASN A 302 -23.76 16.99 -8.34
C ASN A 302 -22.44 17.62 -8.84
N THR A 303 -21.29 17.12 -8.43
CA THR A 303 -19.98 17.58 -8.86
C THR A 303 -19.60 16.93 -10.19
N ALA A 304 -18.99 17.69 -11.09
CA ALA A 304 -18.59 17.23 -12.42
C ALA A 304 -17.44 16.20 -12.37
N TYR A 305 -16.86 15.95 -11.19
CA TYR A 305 -15.69 15.08 -11.01
C TYR A 305 -15.94 14.04 -9.92
N PRO A 306 -15.43 12.79 -10.11
CA PRO A 306 -15.52 11.78 -9.07
C PRO A 306 -14.68 12.20 -7.86
N ILE A 307 -15.31 12.28 -6.71
CA ILE A 307 -14.65 12.55 -5.43
C ILE A 307 -14.01 11.24 -4.96
N ARG A 308 -12.73 11.29 -4.62
CA ARG A 308 -11.99 10.15 -4.10
C ARG A 308 -11.85 10.22 -2.58
N ARG A 309 -11.88 9.06 -1.99
CA ARG A 309 -11.70 8.84 -0.55
C ARG A 309 -10.56 7.84 -0.35
N ASN A 310 -9.74 8.06 0.64
CA ASN A 310 -8.82 7.04 1.09
C ASN A 310 -9.61 5.94 1.81
N GLY A 311 -9.48 4.70 1.39
CA GLY A 311 -10.31 3.61 1.89
C GLY A 311 -9.50 2.36 2.22
N ILE A 312 -8.30 2.51 2.79
CA ILE A 312 -7.38 1.38 3.03
C ILE A 312 -8.03 0.31 3.92
N ALA A 313 -8.72 0.71 4.99
CA ALA A 313 -9.41 -0.26 5.86
C ALA A 313 -10.47 -1.08 5.10
N ASP A 314 -11.25 -0.43 4.23
CA ASP A 314 -12.22 -1.11 3.36
C ASP A 314 -11.54 -1.92 2.24
N ALA A 315 -10.37 -1.47 1.75
CA ALA A 315 -9.57 -2.21 0.79
C ALA A 315 -9.08 -3.55 1.37
N ILE A 316 -8.68 -3.57 2.64
CA ILE A 316 -8.33 -4.80 3.33
C ILE A 316 -9.53 -5.76 3.40
N PHE A 317 -10.72 -5.29 3.76
CA PHE A 317 -11.93 -6.12 3.71
C PHE A 317 -12.21 -6.65 2.30
N SER A 318 -12.02 -5.83 1.27
CA SER A 318 -12.16 -6.30 -0.13
C SER A 318 -11.19 -7.44 -0.44
N ALA A 319 -9.93 -7.34 0.00
CA ALA A 319 -8.92 -8.38 -0.17
C ALA A 319 -9.30 -9.68 0.57
N LEU A 320 -9.85 -9.57 1.79
CA LEU A 320 -10.27 -10.73 2.58
C LEU A 320 -11.42 -11.54 1.93
N ASN A 321 -12.17 -10.95 1.01
CA ASN A 321 -13.22 -11.67 0.26
C ASN A 321 -12.65 -12.65 -0.78
N VAL A 322 -11.37 -12.54 -1.14
CA VAL A 322 -10.73 -13.36 -2.19
C VAL A 322 -9.50 -14.13 -1.71
N LEU A 323 -8.99 -13.83 -0.52
CA LEU A 323 -7.84 -14.49 0.08
C LEU A 323 -8.27 -15.63 1.03
N PHE A 324 -7.43 -16.65 1.10
CA PHE A 324 -7.59 -17.80 1.99
C PHE A 324 -6.43 -17.89 3.00
N PRO A 325 -6.61 -18.59 4.14
CA PRO A 325 -5.55 -18.75 5.13
C PRO A 325 -4.23 -19.18 4.50
N GLY A 326 -3.16 -18.45 4.82
CA GLY A 326 -1.82 -18.64 4.26
C GLY A 326 -1.52 -17.88 2.95
N ASP A 327 -2.53 -17.26 2.32
CA ASP A 327 -2.29 -16.33 1.21
C ASP A 327 -1.70 -15.01 1.72
N VAL A 328 -1.16 -14.18 0.81
CA VAL A 328 -0.44 -12.96 1.15
C VAL A 328 -1.26 -11.71 0.81
N LEU A 329 -1.35 -10.79 1.74
CA LEU A 329 -1.83 -9.43 1.55
C LEU A 329 -0.65 -8.47 1.62
N LEU A 330 -0.36 -7.76 0.54
CA LEU A 330 0.70 -6.76 0.48
C LEU A 330 0.09 -5.36 0.57
N LEU A 331 0.60 -4.56 1.50
CA LEU A 331 0.17 -3.19 1.75
C LEU A 331 1.26 -2.22 1.26
N GLU A 332 1.13 -1.78 0.01
CA GLU A 332 2.01 -0.81 -0.64
C GLU A 332 1.52 0.62 -0.45
N VAL A 333 1.15 0.90 0.78
CA VAL A 333 0.53 2.15 1.19
C VAL A 333 1.20 2.69 2.45
N GLN A 334 1.19 3.99 2.59
CA GLN A 334 1.67 4.68 3.79
C GLN A 334 0.71 5.82 4.14
N THR A 335 0.75 6.28 5.38
CA THR A 335 -0.06 7.41 5.84
C THR A 335 0.82 8.56 6.31
N VAL A 336 0.26 9.76 6.35
CA VAL A 336 0.92 10.94 6.90
C VAL A 336 0.58 11.04 8.39
N ASP A 337 1.56 11.33 9.24
CA ASP A 337 1.31 11.57 10.65
C ASP A 337 0.28 12.71 10.83
N PRO A 338 -0.94 12.41 11.32
CA PRO A 338 -1.97 13.42 11.48
C PRO A 338 -1.65 14.45 12.58
N SER A 339 -0.66 14.16 13.44
CA SER A 339 -0.18 15.06 14.50
C SER A 339 0.98 15.95 14.06
N ALA A 340 1.64 15.63 12.96
CA ALA A 340 2.70 16.46 12.41
C ALA A 340 2.11 17.84 12.06
N LYS A 341 2.55 18.88 12.74
CA LYS A 341 2.26 20.23 12.30
C LYS A 341 2.84 20.38 10.90
N GLN A 342 2.02 20.78 9.95
CA GLN A 342 2.51 21.33 8.69
C GLN A 342 3.35 22.59 9.05
N ILE A 343 4.64 22.39 9.20
CA ILE A 343 5.61 23.46 9.25
C ILE A 343 6.11 23.53 7.82
N GLY A 344 5.72 24.57 7.11
CA GLY A 344 5.97 24.88 5.71
C GLY A 344 7.00 24.01 5.00
N ASP A 345 6.66 23.62 3.78
CA ASP A 345 7.46 22.84 2.84
C ASP A 345 7.90 21.44 3.27
N ASP A 346 7.13 20.45 2.84
CA ASP A 346 7.55 19.09 2.46
C ASP A 346 8.19 18.18 3.55
N THR A 347 7.80 18.29 4.79
CA THR A 347 8.23 17.35 5.85
C THR A 347 7.07 16.58 6.47
N SER A 348 6.19 16.04 5.65
CA SER A 348 5.20 15.07 6.11
C SER A 348 5.93 13.83 6.61
N VAL A 349 5.79 13.48 7.88
CA VAL A 349 6.29 12.20 8.39
C VAL A 349 5.41 11.09 7.84
N LEU A 350 5.99 10.24 7.01
CA LEU A 350 5.32 9.11 6.39
C LEU A 350 5.47 7.88 7.30
N LEU A 351 4.34 7.29 7.68
CA LEU A 351 4.25 6.21 8.65
C LEU A 351 3.60 4.96 8.04
N PRO A 352 3.85 3.76 8.61
CA PRO A 352 3.09 2.57 8.27
C PRO A 352 1.61 2.79 8.59
N VAL A 353 0.73 2.21 7.77
CA VAL A 353 -0.71 2.48 7.88
C VAL A 353 -1.36 1.88 9.13
N GLU A 354 -0.71 0.90 9.78
CA GLU A 354 -1.20 0.32 11.05
C GLU A 354 -1.25 1.32 12.22
N VAL A 355 -0.69 2.53 12.07
CA VAL A 355 -0.85 3.59 13.08
C VAL A 355 -2.28 4.12 13.16
N GLU A 356 -3.09 3.90 12.12
CA GLU A 356 -4.50 4.27 12.09
C GLU A 356 -5.37 3.16 12.71
N PRO A 357 -6.19 3.45 13.74
CA PRO A 357 -6.88 2.42 14.50
C PRO A 357 -7.79 1.50 13.69
N ALA A 358 -8.54 2.02 12.70
CA ALA A 358 -9.40 1.18 11.86
C ALA A 358 -8.59 0.27 10.95
N ILE A 359 -7.44 0.75 10.45
CA ILE A 359 -6.55 -0.05 9.61
C ILE A 359 -5.84 -1.12 10.47
N PHE A 360 -5.36 -0.76 11.66
CA PHE A 360 -4.80 -1.73 12.61
C PHE A 360 -5.80 -2.87 12.89
N ASP A 361 -7.05 -2.54 13.20
CA ASP A 361 -8.08 -3.53 13.51
C ASP A 361 -8.36 -4.46 12.31
N THR A 362 -8.35 -3.93 11.08
CA THR A 362 -8.53 -4.76 9.87
C THR A 362 -7.31 -5.62 9.55
N ILE A 363 -6.09 -5.12 9.75
CA ILE A 363 -4.86 -5.92 9.63
C ILE A 363 -4.88 -7.05 10.68
N ARG A 364 -5.27 -6.74 11.92
CA ARG A 364 -5.35 -7.73 12.98
C ARG A 364 -6.43 -8.78 12.71
N LEU A 365 -7.55 -8.41 12.09
CA LEU A 365 -8.54 -9.37 11.58
C LEU A 365 -7.93 -10.26 10.49
N ALA A 366 -7.26 -9.67 9.49
CA ALA A 366 -6.61 -10.40 8.40
C ALA A 366 -5.62 -11.45 8.94
N THR A 367 -4.75 -11.05 9.87
CA THR A 367 -3.78 -11.99 10.46
C THR A 367 -4.45 -13.04 11.33
N ALA A 368 -5.57 -12.72 12.00
CA ALA A 368 -6.34 -13.67 12.80
C ALA A 368 -7.10 -14.71 11.96
N VAL A 369 -7.54 -14.37 10.73
CA VAL A 369 -8.07 -15.37 9.77
C VAL A 369 -6.95 -16.11 9.02
N GLY A 370 -5.70 -15.94 9.40
CA GLY A 370 -4.57 -16.68 8.87
C GLY A 370 -3.97 -16.10 7.59
N ILE A 371 -4.34 -14.90 7.16
CA ILE A 371 -3.70 -14.20 6.02
C ILE A 371 -2.34 -13.67 6.47
N VAL A 372 -1.33 -13.84 5.64
CA VAL A 372 -0.01 -13.24 5.83
C VAL A 372 -0.06 -11.80 5.34
N VAL A 373 0.14 -10.85 6.24
CA VAL A 373 0.17 -9.43 5.86
C VAL A 373 1.61 -8.94 5.83
N VAL A 374 2.01 -8.33 4.71
CA VAL A 374 3.31 -7.67 4.53
C VAL A 374 3.04 -6.18 4.36
N GLU A 375 3.72 -5.35 5.15
CA GLU A 375 3.46 -3.92 5.23
C GLU A 375 4.75 -3.11 5.09
N ALA A 376 4.72 -2.09 4.22
CA ALA A 376 5.82 -1.15 4.05
C ALA A 376 5.94 -0.22 5.27
N ALA A 377 7.16 -0.05 5.79
CA ALA A 377 7.41 0.74 7.01
C ALA A 377 7.29 2.25 6.83
N GLY A 378 7.28 2.74 5.58
CA GLY A 378 7.27 4.17 5.25
C GLY A 378 8.65 4.77 5.04
N ASN A 379 8.72 5.94 4.38
CA ASN A 379 9.94 6.51 3.79
C ASN A 379 10.34 7.89 4.33
N SER A 380 10.31 8.09 5.63
CA SER A 380 10.67 9.36 6.26
C SER A 380 11.97 9.34 7.06
N GLY A 381 12.66 8.20 7.18
CA GLY A 381 13.81 8.06 8.07
C GLY A 381 13.44 8.26 9.54
N HIS A 382 12.20 7.92 9.91
CA HIS A 382 11.66 8.15 11.24
C HIS A 382 11.93 6.95 12.17
N ASP A 383 12.29 7.25 13.41
CA ASP A 383 12.41 6.24 14.46
C ASP A 383 11.02 5.87 14.98
N LEU A 384 10.52 4.70 14.58
CA LEU A 384 9.19 4.21 14.96
C LEU A 384 9.07 3.95 16.47
N ASP A 385 10.18 3.71 17.17
CA ASP A 385 10.16 3.55 18.63
C ASP A 385 9.84 4.86 19.35
N MET A 386 10.00 6.00 18.66
CA MET A 386 9.68 7.34 19.19
C MET A 386 8.27 7.81 18.80
N PHE A 387 7.60 7.10 17.89
CA PHE A 387 6.23 7.44 17.52
C PHE A 387 5.26 7.24 18.69
N THR A 388 4.38 8.21 18.91
CA THR A 388 3.30 8.10 19.88
C THR A 388 1.93 8.37 19.23
N ASP A 389 0.95 7.57 19.61
CA ASP A 389 -0.45 7.82 19.23
C ASP A 389 -1.01 9.09 19.92
N LYS A 390 -2.26 9.43 19.62
CA LYS A 390 -2.97 10.57 20.23
C LYS A 390 -3.07 10.48 21.77
N ASN A 391 -2.96 9.28 22.35
CA ASN A 391 -2.95 9.05 23.79
C ASN A 391 -1.54 9.01 24.37
N LYS A 392 -0.53 9.38 23.58
CA LYS A 392 0.90 9.39 23.92
C LYS A 392 1.44 8.00 24.27
N LYS A 393 0.92 6.97 23.64
CA LYS A 393 1.38 5.60 23.76
C LYS A 393 2.36 5.25 22.63
N PHE A 394 3.44 4.57 22.97
CA PHE A 394 4.46 4.10 22.03
C PHE A 394 4.03 2.80 21.33
N ILE A 395 2.96 2.87 20.52
CA ILE A 395 2.29 1.69 19.96
C ILE A 395 3.15 0.86 18.99
N LEU A 396 4.22 1.44 18.43
CA LEU A 396 5.15 0.75 17.52
C LEU A 396 6.44 0.28 18.23
N ASN A 397 6.65 0.61 19.50
CA ASN A 397 7.88 0.27 20.21
C ASN A 397 7.77 -1.08 20.92
N ARG A 398 8.36 -2.14 20.35
CA ARG A 398 8.36 -3.49 20.96
C ARG A 398 9.07 -3.57 22.30
N ASN A 399 9.97 -2.62 22.60
CA ASN A 399 10.66 -2.57 23.89
C ASN A 399 9.77 -1.98 24.99
N ASN A 400 8.65 -1.36 24.64
CA ASN A 400 7.63 -0.87 25.56
C ASN A 400 6.39 -1.81 25.56
N ALA A 401 6.50 -2.93 26.25
CA ALA A 401 5.45 -3.95 26.28
C ALA A 401 4.10 -3.44 26.82
N ALA A 402 4.06 -2.29 27.53
CA ALA A 402 2.82 -1.73 28.06
C ALA A 402 1.98 -1.04 26.98
N ASP A 403 2.63 -0.49 25.95
CA ASP A 403 1.98 0.28 24.91
C ASP A 403 1.96 -0.43 23.55
N PHE A 404 2.94 -1.31 23.31
CA PHE A 404 3.12 -1.98 22.02
C PHE A 404 1.86 -2.72 21.58
N GLN A 405 1.49 -2.51 20.32
CA GLN A 405 0.39 -3.22 19.66
C GLN A 405 0.93 -4.03 18.49
N ASP A 406 0.65 -5.33 18.46
CA ASP A 406 1.06 -6.23 17.39
C ASP A 406 -0.14 -6.54 16.47
N SER A 407 -0.14 -6.00 15.28
CA SER A 407 -1.13 -6.32 14.25
C SER A 407 -0.96 -7.75 13.69
N GLY A 408 0.21 -8.36 13.90
CA GLY A 408 0.61 -9.63 13.31
C GLY A 408 1.20 -9.49 11.90
N ALA A 409 1.24 -8.29 11.32
CA ALA A 409 1.86 -8.03 10.02
C ALA A 409 3.40 -8.14 10.10
N ILE A 410 4.00 -8.45 8.95
CA ILE A 410 5.44 -8.41 8.71
C ILE A 410 5.78 -6.99 8.25
N MET A 411 6.40 -6.20 9.12
CA MET A 411 6.81 -4.82 8.83
C MET A 411 8.16 -4.81 8.11
N VAL A 412 8.24 -4.09 6.98
CA VAL A 412 9.41 -4.14 6.10
C VAL A 412 10.06 -2.78 5.95
N GLY A 413 11.33 -2.69 6.35
CA GLY A 413 12.24 -1.58 6.09
C GLY A 413 13.03 -1.77 4.80
N ALA A 414 13.72 -0.72 4.37
CA ALA A 414 14.54 -0.70 3.16
C ALA A 414 16.04 -0.57 3.49
N ALA A 415 16.90 -1.20 2.69
CA ALA A 415 18.34 -1.06 2.78
C ALA A 415 18.95 -0.69 1.43
N THR A 416 20.19 -0.22 1.45
CA THR A 416 20.98 0.02 0.23
C THR A 416 21.28 -1.29 -0.48
N SER A 417 21.29 -1.26 -1.81
CA SER A 417 21.76 -2.37 -2.63
C SER A 417 23.28 -2.48 -2.58
N GLN A 418 23.82 -3.69 -2.74
CA GLN A 418 25.26 -3.91 -2.92
C GLN A 418 25.60 -4.00 -4.41
N VAL A 419 25.58 -2.90 -5.13
CA VAL A 419 25.98 -2.91 -6.54
C VAL A 419 27.49 -2.92 -6.70
N ASN A 420 28.27 -2.48 -5.70
CA ASN A 420 29.74 -2.48 -5.70
C ASN A 420 30.26 -3.00 -4.37
N ASN A 421 31.29 -3.83 -4.39
CA ASN A 421 31.93 -4.48 -3.24
C ASN A 421 32.38 -3.54 -2.09
N ASP A 422 32.23 -2.25 -2.23
CA ASP A 422 32.72 -1.23 -1.29
C ASP A 422 31.66 -0.65 -0.34
N LYS A 423 30.36 -0.98 -0.55
CA LYS A 423 29.29 -0.47 0.33
C LYS A 423 28.51 -1.61 0.94
N ALA A 424 28.66 -1.77 2.24
CA ALA A 424 27.85 -2.70 3.01
C ALA A 424 26.39 -2.25 3.02
N LYS A 425 25.45 -3.21 3.04
CA LYS A 425 24.03 -2.95 3.23
C LYS A 425 23.80 -2.38 4.62
N HIS A 426 23.23 -1.21 4.70
CA HIS A 426 22.72 -0.64 5.95
C HIS A 426 21.44 0.15 5.66
N ALA A 427 20.63 0.27 6.67
CA ALA A 427 19.48 1.16 6.59
C ALA A 427 19.99 2.59 6.45
N LYS A 428 19.43 3.34 5.52
CA LYS A 428 19.59 4.78 5.53
C LYS A 428 18.62 5.34 6.56
N GLY A 429 19.09 5.44 7.80
CA GLY A 429 18.43 6.16 8.86
C GLY A 429 18.67 7.67 8.73
N GLN A 430 18.06 8.45 9.62
CA GLN A 430 18.12 9.91 9.58
C GLN A 430 19.57 10.45 9.67
N ASP A 431 20.48 9.72 10.31
CA ASP A 431 21.87 10.14 10.52
C ASP A 431 22.77 9.90 9.28
N ASP A 432 22.33 9.07 8.34
CA ASP A 432 23.11 8.72 7.15
C ASP A 432 22.75 9.56 5.91
N ILE A 433 21.95 10.61 6.09
CA ILE A 433 21.41 11.41 5.00
C ILE A 433 22.27 12.65 4.82
N ASP A 434 22.86 12.81 3.63
CA ASP A 434 23.30 14.13 3.19
C ASP A 434 22.04 15.00 3.03
N PRO A 435 21.91 16.10 3.81
CA PRO A 435 20.76 17.00 3.69
C PRO A 435 20.60 17.62 2.29
N LYS A 436 21.65 17.51 1.45
CA LYS A 436 21.65 17.99 0.07
C LYS A 436 21.20 16.94 -0.94
N ASP A 437 21.15 15.67 -0.55
CA ASP A 437 20.69 14.58 -1.39
C ASP A 437 19.17 14.41 -1.24
N LYS A 438 18.42 15.17 -2.04
CA LYS A 438 16.95 15.14 -2.04
C LYS A 438 16.37 13.86 -2.63
N ASP A 439 17.18 13.08 -3.34
CA ASP A 439 16.75 11.87 -4.05
C ASP A 439 16.96 10.59 -3.21
N THR A 440 17.51 10.72 -2.01
CA THR A 440 17.76 9.58 -1.14
C THR A 440 16.49 9.15 -0.41
N ILE A 441 16.01 7.95 -0.71
CA ILE A 441 14.88 7.35 -0.01
C ILE A 441 15.30 6.94 1.40
N LYS A 442 14.53 7.39 2.37
CA LYS A 442 14.78 7.22 3.81
C LYS A 442 13.86 6.13 4.32
N THR A 443 14.39 4.99 4.79
CA THR A 443 13.55 4.01 5.47
C THR A 443 13.21 4.43 6.88
N ASN A 444 11.97 4.22 7.32
CA ASN A 444 11.70 4.22 8.76
C ASN A 444 12.41 3.02 9.41
N PHE A 445 12.74 3.14 10.69
CA PHE A 445 13.48 2.15 11.47
C PHE A 445 12.96 2.05 12.90
N GLY A 446 13.39 1.06 13.65
CA GLY A 446 12.97 0.84 15.03
C GLY A 446 12.62 -0.63 15.31
N SER A 447 12.27 -0.93 16.56
CA SER A 447 12.03 -2.31 17.02
C SER A 447 10.81 -2.97 16.37
N ARG A 448 9.90 -2.18 15.75
CA ARG A 448 8.73 -2.70 15.02
C ARG A 448 9.13 -3.42 13.74
N ILE A 449 10.22 -3.04 13.11
CA ILE A 449 10.64 -3.63 11.84
C ILE A 449 11.02 -5.09 12.00
N ASP A 450 10.48 -5.95 11.16
CA ASP A 450 10.71 -7.39 11.17
C ASP A 450 11.76 -7.81 10.15
N CYS A 451 11.59 -7.34 8.91
CA CYS A 451 12.45 -7.67 7.79
C CYS A 451 12.89 -6.40 7.05
N TYR A 452 13.93 -6.54 6.26
CA TYR A 452 14.29 -5.57 5.24
C TYR A 452 14.62 -6.28 3.93
N ALA A 453 14.63 -5.52 2.83
CA ALA A 453 15.23 -5.92 1.57
C ALA A 453 15.84 -4.70 0.87
N TRP A 454 16.27 -4.86 -0.39
CA TRP A 454 16.74 -3.73 -1.18
C TRP A 454 15.67 -2.64 -1.28
N GLY A 455 16.06 -1.40 -1.09
CA GLY A 455 15.24 -0.20 -1.24
C GLY A 455 15.78 0.75 -2.30
N GLU A 456 16.67 0.29 -3.17
CA GLU A 456 17.24 1.05 -4.30
C GLU A 456 17.72 0.12 -5.39
N ASN A 457 17.86 0.63 -6.63
CA ASN A 457 18.40 -0.10 -7.78
C ASN A 457 17.67 -1.43 -8.06
N ILE A 458 16.36 -1.46 -7.85
CA ILE A 458 15.55 -2.65 -8.11
C ILE A 458 15.11 -2.62 -9.57
N HIS A 459 15.59 -3.60 -10.33
CA HIS A 459 15.17 -3.83 -11.70
C HIS A 459 13.84 -4.58 -11.73
N THR A 460 12.83 -4.04 -12.44
CA THR A 460 11.48 -4.61 -12.53
C THR A 460 10.69 -3.99 -13.69
N THR A 461 9.48 -4.48 -13.92
CA THR A 461 8.54 -3.86 -14.85
C THR A 461 8.26 -2.41 -14.48
N GLY A 462 7.95 -1.58 -15.47
CA GLY A 462 7.70 -0.17 -15.28
C GLY A 462 6.50 0.33 -16.08
N SER A 463 6.29 1.65 -16.01
CA SER A 463 5.34 2.33 -16.88
C SER A 463 5.94 3.68 -17.27
N SER A 464 6.01 3.97 -18.56
CA SER A 464 6.59 5.22 -19.09
C SER A 464 5.74 6.44 -18.82
N SER A 465 4.55 6.28 -18.27
CA SER A 465 3.58 7.35 -18.15
C SER A 465 3.07 7.48 -16.72
N LYS A 466 3.40 8.60 -16.09
CA LYS A 466 2.74 9.01 -14.85
C LYS A 466 1.21 9.10 -15.03
N TYR A 467 0.73 9.35 -16.26
CA TYR A 467 -0.67 9.67 -16.53
C TYR A 467 -1.22 9.21 -17.89
N ARG A 468 -0.46 8.52 -18.78
CA ARG A 468 -0.96 8.19 -20.13
C ARG A 468 -0.30 7.02 -20.81
N LYS A 469 -1.16 6.31 -21.58
CA LYS A 469 -0.92 5.21 -22.51
C LYS A 469 0.25 4.35 -22.08
N PRO A 470 -0.05 3.21 -21.45
CA PRO A 470 0.98 2.24 -21.11
C PRO A 470 1.74 1.90 -22.41
N THR A 471 3.04 2.03 -22.39
CA THR A 471 3.84 1.26 -23.29
C THR A 471 3.95 -0.11 -22.66
N PHE A 472 3.53 -1.11 -23.40
CA PHE A 472 3.36 -2.49 -22.92
C PHE A 472 4.68 -3.18 -22.56
N ASP A 473 5.82 -2.51 -22.69
CA ASP A 473 7.16 -3.08 -22.68
C ASP A 473 8.12 -2.31 -21.77
N ASP A 474 7.60 -1.48 -20.87
CA ASP A 474 8.46 -0.65 -20.05
C ASP A 474 9.02 -1.42 -18.86
N CYS A 475 10.26 -1.11 -18.49
CA CYS A 475 10.91 -1.56 -17.29
C CYS A 475 11.62 -0.39 -16.58
N THR A 476 12.05 -0.59 -15.36
CA THR A 476 12.82 0.38 -14.60
C THR A 476 13.97 -0.30 -13.86
N ASP A 477 15.13 0.38 -13.78
CA ASP A 477 16.29 -0.06 -12.99
C ASP A 477 16.35 0.61 -11.62
N ASN A 478 15.40 1.51 -11.31
CA ASN A 478 15.48 2.38 -10.15
C ASN A 478 14.24 2.33 -9.26
N PHE A 479 13.52 1.21 -9.27
CA PHE A 479 12.47 1.03 -8.28
C PHE A 479 13.07 0.95 -6.88
N SER A 480 12.41 1.53 -5.88
CA SER A 480 13.09 1.81 -4.62
C SER A 480 12.10 1.95 -3.45
N GLY A 481 12.62 2.34 -2.28
CA GLY A 481 11.85 2.59 -1.06
C GLY A 481 11.46 1.34 -0.30
N THR A 482 10.67 1.55 0.75
CA THR A 482 10.11 0.44 1.53
C THR A 482 9.12 -0.37 0.71
N SER A 483 8.56 0.19 -0.39
CA SER A 483 7.73 -0.55 -1.34
C SER A 483 8.52 -1.60 -2.11
N GLY A 484 9.68 -1.24 -2.68
CA GLY A 484 10.51 -2.24 -3.34
C GLY A 484 10.96 -3.34 -2.37
N ALA A 485 11.28 -2.97 -1.14
CA ALA A 485 11.67 -3.92 -0.10
C ALA A 485 10.51 -4.82 0.33
N SER A 486 9.29 -4.28 0.52
CA SER A 486 8.10 -5.07 0.90
C SER A 486 7.65 -6.00 -0.22
N ALA A 487 7.76 -5.59 -1.48
CA ALA A 487 7.53 -6.48 -2.63
C ALA A 487 8.49 -7.68 -2.63
N ILE A 488 9.80 -7.45 -2.37
CA ILE A 488 10.79 -8.53 -2.28
C ILE A 488 10.48 -9.48 -1.11
N VAL A 489 10.13 -8.95 0.07
CA VAL A 489 9.78 -9.77 1.24
C VAL A 489 8.46 -10.53 1.02
N ALA A 490 7.47 -9.91 0.37
CA ALA A 490 6.22 -10.58 0.01
C ALA A 490 6.46 -11.73 -0.98
N GLY A 491 7.38 -11.55 -1.94
CA GLY A 491 7.84 -12.63 -2.81
C GLY A 491 8.46 -13.79 -2.04
N ALA A 492 9.31 -13.50 -1.06
CA ALA A 492 9.90 -14.52 -0.19
C ALA A 492 8.83 -15.23 0.67
N ALA A 493 7.81 -14.50 1.16
CA ALA A 493 6.68 -15.06 1.87
C ALA A 493 5.86 -16.02 0.99
N LEU A 494 5.57 -15.65 -0.25
CA LEU A 494 4.87 -16.50 -1.23
C LEU A 494 5.64 -17.78 -1.51
N VAL A 495 6.95 -17.71 -1.73
CA VAL A 495 7.80 -18.89 -1.94
C VAL A 495 7.79 -19.80 -0.72
N ALA A 496 7.98 -19.27 0.49
CA ALA A 496 7.97 -20.07 1.71
C ALA A 496 6.64 -20.83 1.90
N GLN A 497 5.50 -20.16 1.70
CA GLN A 497 4.17 -20.74 1.78
C GLN A 497 3.94 -21.81 0.70
N ALA A 498 4.36 -21.53 -0.54
CA ALA A 498 4.21 -22.45 -1.65
C ALA A 498 5.05 -23.72 -1.47
N VAL A 499 6.29 -23.60 -0.98
CA VAL A 499 7.14 -24.74 -0.66
C VAL A 499 6.54 -25.57 0.45
N ALA A 500 6.07 -24.95 1.55
CA ALA A 500 5.39 -25.68 2.62
C ALA A 500 4.19 -26.47 2.08
N GLN A 501 3.32 -25.83 1.31
CA GLN A 501 2.15 -26.48 0.70
C GLN A 501 2.52 -27.62 -0.25
N ALA A 502 3.51 -27.40 -1.14
CA ALA A 502 3.96 -28.40 -2.10
C ALA A 502 4.53 -29.66 -1.42
N HIS A 503 5.07 -29.50 -0.21
CA HIS A 503 5.59 -30.58 0.63
C HIS A 503 4.61 -31.04 1.70
N GLN A 504 3.30 -30.76 1.54
CA GLN A 504 2.21 -31.22 2.40
C GLN A 504 2.33 -30.76 3.86
N LEU A 505 3.06 -29.68 4.10
CA LEU A 505 3.10 -29.00 5.40
C LEU A 505 1.97 -27.98 5.50
N PRO A 506 1.46 -27.70 6.70
CA PRO A 506 0.53 -26.59 6.91
C PRO A 506 1.14 -25.27 6.46
N ARG A 507 0.34 -24.40 5.83
CA ARG A 507 0.73 -23.01 5.60
C ARG A 507 0.93 -22.29 6.92
N TYR A 508 1.90 -21.41 7.00
CA TYR A 508 2.19 -20.62 8.18
C TYR A 508 1.14 -19.52 8.38
N SER A 509 0.77 -19.24 9.61
CA SER A 509 0.10 -17.97 9.96
C SER A 509 1.06 -16.79 9.82
N SER A 510 0.54 -15.56 9.75
CA SER A 510 1.39 -14.36 9.59
C SER A 510 2.46 -14.24 10.69
N PRO A 511 2.16 -14.38 11.98
CA PRO A 511 3.19 -14.37 13.02
C PRO A 511 4.21 -15.50 12.88
N ALA A 512 3.76 -16.71 12.53
CA ALA A 512 4.68 -17.85 12.38
C ALA A 512 5.61 -17.68 11.16
N LEU A 513 5.10 -17.15 10.06
CA LEU A 513 5.93 -16.84 8.89
C LEU A 513 6.90 -15.70 9.19
N ARG A 514 6.45 -14.66 9.88
CA ARG A 514 7.30 -13.57 10.39
C ARG A 514 8.50 -14.12 11.17
N ASP A 515 8.25 -15.03 12.10
CA ASP A 515 9.30 -15.65 12.91
C ASP A 515 10.23 -16.53 12.05
N LEU A 516 9.69 -17.25 11.07
CA LEU A 516 10.49 -18.06 10.13
C LEU A 516 11.44 -17.17 9.32
N LEU A 517 10.93 -16.08 8.72
CA LEU A 517 11.74 -15.14 7.93
C LEU A 517 12.82 -14.48 8.80
N LYS A 518 12.48 -14.08 10.01
CA LYS A 518 13.42 -13.47 10.97
C LYS A 518 14.52 -14.43 11.41
N THR A 519 14.18 -15.70 11.65
CA THR A 519 15.13 -16.70 12.14
C THR A 519 16.12 -17.12 11.06
N HIS A 520 15.69 -17.11 9.80
CA HIS A 520 16.47 -17.56 8.65
C HIS A 520 16.83 -16.41 7.70
N GLY A 521 17.07 -15.22 8.25
CA GLY A 521 17.44 -14.04 7.48
C GLY A 521 18.87 -13.57 7.76
N THR A 522 19.38 -12.75 6.87
CA THR A 522 20.68 -12.07 7.00
C THR A 522 20.50 -10.75 7.75
N PRO A 523 21.23 -10.49 8.85
CA PRO A 523 21.17 -9.20 9.55
C PRO A 523 21.67 -8.06 8.66
N ALA A 524 21.22 -6.84 8.90
CA ALA A 524 21.78 -5.66 8.25
C ALA A 524 23.23 -5.45 8.67
N LEU A 525 24.10 -5.24 7.68
CA LEU A 525 25.55 -5.17 7.88
C LEU A 525 26.08 -3.83 7.40
N VAL A 526 27.08 -3.31 8.09
CA VAL A 526 27.90 -2.16 7.66
C VAL A 526 29.36 -2.57 7.56
N ARG A 527 30.10 -1.95 6.66
CA ARG A 527 31.53 -2.16 6.53
C ARG A 527 32.29 -1.10 7.34
N VAL A 528 32.94 -1.54 8.40
CA VAL A 528 33.77 -0.65 9.23
C VAL A 528 35.23 -1.08 9.21
N PRO A 529 36.20 -0.17 9.29
CA PRO A 529 37.60 -0.51 9.42
C PRO A 529 37.87 -1.07 10.82
N VAL A 530 38.18 -2.36 10.91
CA VAL A 530 38.69 -3.00 12.13
C VAL A 530 40.17 -3.25 11.95
N ASN A 531 41.00 -2.55 12.73
CA ASN A 531 42.48 -2.60 12.59
C ASN A 531 42.96 -2.32 11.16
N GLY A 532 42.30 -1.39 10.45
CA GLY A 532 42.64 -1.03 9.07
C GLY A 532 42.09 -1.98 8.00
N THR A 533 41.44 -3.07 8.36
CA THR A 533 40.81 -4.02 7.44
C THR A 533 39.29 -3.76 7.38
N PRO A 534 38.70 -3.55 6.18
CA PRO A 534 37.23 -3.42 6.02
C PRO A 534 36.55 -4.72 6.48
N THR A 535 35.78 -4.62 7.56
CA THR A 535 35.08 -5.77 8.17
C THR A 535 33.59 -5.51 8.20
N LEU A 536 32.78 -6.51 7.84
CA LEU A 536 31.33 -6.44 7.94
C LEU A 536 30.92 -6.68 9.41
N VAL A 537 30.14 -5.75 9.96
CA VAL A 537 29.56 -5.86 11.31
C VAL A 537 28.08 -5.56 11.25
N ALA A 538 27.31 -6.10 12.20
CA ALA A 538 25.90 -5.77 12.30
C ALA A 538 25.73 -4.28 12.63
N THR A 539 24.80 -3.62 11.92
CA THR A 539 24.46 -2.21 12.21
C THR A 539 23.66 -2.09 13.49
N SER A 540 23.80 -0.95 14.16
CA SER A 540 22.93 -0.56 15.28
C SER A 540 21.54 -0.14 14.82
N ASN A 541 21.34 0.18 13.54
CA ASN A 541 20.05 0.53 13.00
C ASN A 541 19.13 -0.69 12.99
N VAL A 542 17.96 -0.56 13.62
CA VAL A 542 17.01 -1.67 13.75
C VAL A 542 16.08 -1.66 12.54
N ILE A 543 16.39 -2.51 11.55
CA ILE A 543 15.55 -2.73 10.36
C ILE A 543 15.25 -4.23 10.13
N GLY A 544 15.50 -5.07 11.14
CA GLY A 544 15.26 -6.51 11.04
C GLY A 544 16.33 -7.25 10.24
N VAL A 545 15.92 -8.25 9.47
CA VAL A 545 16.78 -9.13 8.67
C VAL A 545 16.27 -9.23 7.24
N MET A 546 17.17 -9.48 6.27
CA MET A 546 16.76 -9.80 4.90
C MET A 546 16.53 -11.33 4.79
N PRO A 547 15.35 -11.79 4.35
CA PRO A 547 15.08 -13.21 4.19
C PRO A 547 16.14 -13.92 3.33
N ASP A 548 16.49 -15.14 3.69
CA ASP A 548 17.37 -16.03 2.92
C ASP A 548 16.56 -17.26 2.51
N LEU A 549 16.15 -17.31 1.24
CA LEU A 549 15.29 -18.38 0.75
C LEU A 549 15.98 -19.74 0.73
N GLN A 550 17.29 -19.81 0.58
CA GLN A 550 18.02 -21.09 0.73
C GLN A 550 17.86 -21.64 2.15
N ALA A 551 18.10 -20.81 3.16
CA ALA A 551 17.98 -21.21 4.55
C ALA A 551 16.54 -21.56 4.93
N ILE A 552 15.58 -20.74 4.48
CA ILE A 552 14.13 -20.92 4.71
C ILE A 552 13.64 -22.22 4.08
N ILE A 553 13.93 -22.46 2.80
CA ILE A 553 13.52 -23.66 2.07
C ILE A 553 14.13 -24.91 2.72
N ASN A 554 15.42 -24.89 3.03
CA ASN A 554 16.07 -26.02 3.69
C ASN A 554 15.45 -26.33 5.05
N HIS A 555 15.08 -25.29 5.83
CA HIS A 555 14.37 -25.49 7.08
C HIS A 555 13.01 -26.17 6.85
N ILE A 556 12.18 -25.63 5.92
CA ILE A 556 10.86 -26.20 5.59
C ILE A 556 11.00 -27.67 5.18
N LEU A 557 11.93 -28.00 4.29
CA LEU A 557 12.17 -29.37 3.83
C LEU A 557 12.60 -30.30 4.96
N SER A 558 13.33 -29.79 5.96
CA SER A 558 13.75 -30.57 7.12
C SER A 558 12.61 -30.98 8.05
N LEU A 559 11.46 -30.25 8.01
CA LEU A 559 10.28 -30.55 8.81
C LEU A 559 9.47 -31.74 8.28
N ASN A 560 9.69 -32.12 7.04
CA ASN A 560 9.06 -33.28 6.41
C ASN A 560 10.15 -34.26 5.97
N PRO A 561 10.82 -34.97 6.88
CA PRO A 561 11.78 -35.98 6.50
C PRO A 561 11.02 -37.05 5.71
N ILE A 562 11.36 -37.18 4.41
CA ILE A 562 10.85 -38.27 3.57
C ILE A 562 11.21 -39.57 4.28
N THR A 563 10.22 -40.25 4.87
CA THR A 563 10.34 -41.58 5.42
C THR A 563 10.51 -42.63 4.32
#